data_3cc33668b96ff35f6820dea40c0da08e
#
_entry.id   3cc33668b96ff35f6820dea40c0da08e
#
_cell.length_a   1.000
_cell.length_b   1.000
_cell.length_c   1.000
_cell.angle_alpha   90.00
_cell.angle_beta   90.00
_cell.angle_gamma   90.00
#
_symmetry.space_group_name_H-M   'P 1'
#
loop_
_entity.id
_entity.type
_entity.pdbx_description
1 polymer ?
#
loop_
_entity_poly.entity_id
_entity_poly.type
_entity_poly.pdbx_seq_one_letter_code
_entity_poly.pdbx_strand_id
1 'polypeptide(L)'
;YARPQEIQDFLTMANTLGPILGIEPQKLYDELSKTKRRFVWVRRKVDDYTAEAVRKAGLPGIGLSKEYDRVYPFKHLAGQLLGFVGVDDKGLEGLERSLDDRLAGTPTRMVVQRDAMGRRFYLHEEGKDELRGEDLMLTLDVQLQFIAEEAVARAARDFDARWSGALVVDVPSGDILAWAQYPFFNPNTYRQSSPMIYRNRLASDALEPGSTFKPFVMASALQERKLNRNTAIDCENGKWEIKKVTIRDTSRQGVLPAHKVLRYSSNIGMAKIG
;
A
#
# COMPACT_ATOMS: atom_id res chain seq x y z
N TYR A 1 -6.46 -11.69 25.91
CA TYR A 1 -5.26 -12.18 26.55
C TYR A 1 -5.54 -13.23 27.58
N ALA A 2 -4.53 -14.01 27.93
CA ALA A 2 -4.57 -14.95 29.03
C ALA A 2 -3.53 -14.59 30.12
N ARG A 3 -3.87 -14.90 31.35
CA ARG A 3 -2.95 -14.94 32.51
C ARG A 3 -2.89 -16.40 32.98
N PRO A 4 -1.94 -17.17 32.49
CA PRO A 4 -1.90 -18.62 32.75
C PRO A 4 -1.92 -19.00 34.23
N GLN A 5 -1.34 -18.16 35.10
CA GLN A 5 -1.33 -18.39 36.54
C GLN A 5 -2.70 -18.28 37.22
N GLU A 6 -3.69 -17.66 36.58
CA GLU A 6 -5.06 -17.49 37.07
C GLU A 6 -6.01 -18.55 36.47
N ILE A 7 -5.54 -19.39 35.53
CA ILE A 7 -6.31 -20.47 34.91
C ILE A 7 -6.23 -21.71 35.78
N GLN A 8 -7.40 -22.17 36.27
CA GLN A 8 -7.49 -23.35 37.10
C GLN A 8 -7.65 -24.63 36.28
N ASP A 9 -8.44 -24.58 35.22
CA ASP A 9 -8.71 -25.70 34.32
C ASP A 9 -8.43 -25.32 32.88
N PHE A 10 -7.25 -25.70 32.40
CA PHE A 10 -6.80 -25.42 31.02
C PHE A 10 -7.61 -26.18 29.97
N LEU A 11 -8.11 -27.36 30.29
CA LEU A 11 -8.87 -28.18 29.34
C LEU A 11 -10.25 -27.55 29.07
N THR A 12 -10.98 -27.23 30.12
CA THR A 12 -12.28 -26.55 30.00
C THR A 12 -12.12 -25.18 29.33
N MET A 13 -11.09 -24.42 29.73
CA MET A 13 -10.78 -23.14 29.11
C MET A 13 -10.52 -23.30 27.59
N ALA A 14 -9.68 -24.24 27.18
CA ALA A 14 -9.33 -24.46 25.79
C ALA A 14 -10.54 -24.90 24.94
N ASN A 15 -11.35 -25.81 25.47
CA ASN A 15 -12.57 -26.32 24.81
C ASN A 15 -13.64 -25.24 24.65
N THR A 16 -13.72 -24.29 25.59
CA THR A 16 -14.69 -23.19 25.53
C THR A 16 -14.19 -22.05 24.66
N LEU A 17 -12.95 -21.63 24.86
CA LEU A 17 -12.37 -20.45 24.18
C LEU A 17 -11.96 -20.73 22.73
N GLY A 18 -11.49 -21.96 22.46
CA GLY A 18 -11.01 -22.35 21.14
C GLY A 18 -12.04 -22.13 20.03
N PRO A 19 -13.27 -22.67 20.14
CA PRO A 19 -14.33 -22.43 19.15
C PRO A 19 -14.69 -20.96 18.99
N ILE A 20 -14.76 -20.19 20.08
CA ILE A 20 -15.07 -18.76 20.06
C ILE A 20 -14.03 -17.98 19.24
N LEU A 21 -12.75 -18.33 19.41
CA LEU A 21 -11.65 -17.66 18.75
C LEU A 21 -11.25 -18.26 17.40
N GLY A 22 -11.87 -19.41 17.01
CA GLY A 22 -11.46 -20.16 15.82
C GLY A 22 -10.04 -20.71 15.95
N ILE A 23 -9.63 -21.12 17.14
CA ILE A 23 -8.35 -21.75 17.45
C ILE A 23 -8.59 -23.19 17.85
N GLU A 24 -7.77 -24.12 17.37
CA GLU A 24 -7.87 -25.52 17.78
C GLU A 24 -7.67 -25.65 19.31
N PRO A 25 -8.59 -26.29 20.05
CA PRO A 25 -8.51 -26.40 21.51
C PRO A 25 -7.22 -27.02 22.01
N GLN A 26 -6.73 -28.07 21.36
CA GLN A 26 -5.47 -28.71 21.74
C GLN A 26 -4.28 -27.77 21.64
N LYS A 27 -4.21 -26.97 20.57
CA LYS A 27 -3.16 -25.97 20.39
C LYS A 27 -3.19 -24.91 21.50
N LEU A 28 -4.38 -24.43 21.83
CA LEU A 28 -4.58 -23.45 22.90
C LEU A 28 -4.20 -24.00 24.26
N TYR A 29 -4.57 -25.26 24.54
CA TYR A 29 -4.15 -25.97 25.75
C TYR A 29 -2.65 -26.08 25.85
N ASP A 30 -1.98 -26.56 24.80
CA ASP A 30 -0.52 -26.75 24.77
C ASP A 30 0.25 -25.42 24.95
N GLU A 31 -0.22 -24.35 24.36
CA GLU A 31 0.40 -23.04 24.45
C GLU A 31 0.28 -22.43 25.85
N LEU A 32 -0.89 -22.51 26.47
CA LEU A 32 -1.15 -21.84 27.74
C LEU A 32 -0.76 -22.69 28.97
N SER A 33 -0.89 -24.02 28.92
CA SER A 33 -0.53 -24.88 30.04
C SER A 33 0.97 -25.03 30.27
N LYS A 34 1.77 -24.93 29.19
CA LYS A 34 3.24 -25.11 29.26
C LYS A 34 4.00 -23.81 29.46
N THR A 35 3.36 -22.65 29.39
CA THR A 35 4.03 -21.37 29.50
C THR A 35 4.25 -20.93 30.95
N LYS A 36 5.44 -20.33 31.21
CA LYS A 36 5.75 -19.68 32.48
C LYS A 36 5.46 -18.17 32.46
N ARG A 37 4.95 -17.66 31.35
CA ARG A 37 4.67 -16.22 31.21
C ARG A 37 3.46 -15.83 32.05
N ARG A 38 3.51 -14.66 32.66
CA ARG A 38 2.37 -14.11 33.43
C ARG A 38 1.27 -13.55 32.55
N PHE A 39 1.57 -13.27 31.28
CA PHE A 39 0.68 -12.68 30.32
C PHE A 39 0.99 -13.25 28.92
N VAL A 40 -0.05 -13.66 28.22
CA VAL A 40 0.02 -14.19 26.84
C VAL A 40 -1.11 -13.58 26.02
N TRP A 41 -0.78 -13.02 24.87
CA TRP A 41 -1.79 -12.68 23.87
C TRP A 41 -2.33 -13.96 23.25
N VAL A 42 -3.61 -14.20 23.37
CA VAL A 42 -4.28 -15.35 22.75
C VAL A 42 -4.73 -15.01 21.34
N ARG A 43 -5.49 -13.92 21.22
CA ARG A 43 -5.87 -13.36 19.91
C ARG A 43 -6.03 -11.85 20.05
N ARG A 44 -5.43 -11.13 19.13
CA ARG A 44 -5.50 -9.67 19.08
C ARG A 44 -6.50 -9.24 18.02
N LYS A 45 -7.05 -8.03 18.18
CA LYS A 45 -7.94 -7.36 17.23
C LYS A 45 -9.14 -8.26 16.84
N VAL A 46 -9.80 -8.82 17.84
CA VAL A 46 -11.07 -9.52 17.65
C VAL A 46 -12.20 -8.51 17.48
N ASP A 47 -13.22 -8.89 16.71
CA ASP A 47 -14.43 -8.08 16.57
C ASP A 47 -15.27 -8.03 17.87
N ASP A 48 -16.19 -7.08 17.92
CA ASP A 48 -17.03 -6.86 19.11
C ASP A 48 -17.91 -8.07 19.42
N TYR A 49 -18.36 -8.82 18.42
CA TYR A 49 -19.16 -10.03 18.61
C TYR A 49 -18.34 -11.13 19.30
N THR A 50 -17.14 -11.38 18.81
CA THR A 50 -16.19 -12.33 19.41
C THR A 50 -15.80 -11.90 20.83
N ALA A 51 -15.51 -10.60 21.03
CA ALA A 51 -15.20 -10.05 22.35
C ALA A 51 -16.34 -10.25 23.35
N GLU A 52 -17.59 -10.05 22.94
CA GLU A 52 -18.75 -10.27 23.79
C GLU A 52 -18.96 -11.76 24.12
N ALA A 53 -18.72 -12.66 23.17
CA ALA A 53 -18.74 -14.10 23.42
C ALA A 53 -17.68 -14.53 24.45
N VAL A 54 -16.47 -13.99 24.36
CA VAL A 54 -15.41 -14.22 25.36
C VAL A 54 -15.81 -13.67 26.73
N ARG A 55 -16.42 -12.48 26.78
CA ARG A 55 -16.89 -11.88 28.04
C ARG A 55 -17.97 -12.74 28.71
N LYS A 56 -18.94 -13.24 27.93
CA LYS A 56 -20.00 -14.13 28.41
C LYS A 56 -19.50 -15.48 28.91
N ALA A 57 -18.43 -16.00 28.34
CA ALA A 57 -17.82 -17.25 28.78
C ALA A 57 -17.23 -17.16 30.19
N GLY A 58 -16.88 -15.97 30.68
CA GLY A 58 -16.49 -15.71 32.08
C GLY A 58 -15.32 -16.56 32.59
N LEU A 59 -14.36 -16.92 31.71
CA LEU A 59 -13.31 -17.86 32.04
C LEU A 59 -12.22 -17.21 32.92
N PRO A 60 -11.88 -17.83 34.08
CA PRO A 60 -10.83 -17.35 34.96
C PRO A 60 -9.49 -17.25 34.17
N GLY A 61 -8.77 -16.16 34.40
CA GLY A 61 -7.49 -15.92 33.74
C GLY A 61 -7.57 -15.44 32.29
N ILE A 62 -8.76 -15.35 31.69
CA ILE A 62 -8.99 -14.78 30.36
C ILE A 62 -9.52 -13.35 30.50
N GLY A 63 -8.95 -12.44 29.73
CA GLY A 63 -9.36 -11.04 29.76
C GLY A 63 -9.35 -10.39 28.39
N LEU A 64 -10.04 -9.25 28.30
CA LEU A 64 -10.09 -8.39 27.13
C LEU A 64 -9.26 -7.12 27.38
N SER A 65 -8.58 -6.66 26.36
CA SER A 65 -7.91 -5.36 26.33
C SER A 65 -8.45 -4.59 25.15
N LYS A 66 -8.73 -3.31 25.33
CA LYS A 66 -9.13 -2.42 24.23
C LYS A 66 -7.90 -2.15 23.37
N GLU A 67 -8.06 -2.40 22.08
CA GLU A 67 -7.07 -2.05 21.04
C GLU A 67 -7.78 -1.24 19.95
N TYR A 68 -7.02 -0.43 19.25
CA TYR A 68 -7.51 0.25 18.06
C TYR A 68 -7.19 -0.59 16.84
N ASP A 69 -7.99 -0.46 15.80
CA ASP A 69 -7.75 -1.09 14.51
C ASP A 69 -7.83 -0.10 13.37
N ARG A 70 -7.01 -0.30 12.35
CA ARG A 70 -7.01 0.51 11.15
C ARG A 70 -7.99 -0.08 10.16
N VAL A 71 -9.00 0.67 9.78
CA VAL A 71 -10.03 0.24 8.83
C VAL A 71 -9.89 1.02 7.52
N TYR A 72 -9.91 0.30 6.41
CA TYR A 72 -9.88 0.86 5.05
C TYR A 72 -11.26 0.68 4.42
N PRO A 73 -12.14 1.71 4.49
CA PRO A 73 -13.56 1.58 4.10
C PRO A 73 -13.75 1.19 2.65
N PHE A 74 -12.89 1.68 1.76
CA PHE A 74 -12.94 1.41 0.33
C PHE A 74 -12.18 0.14 -0.08
N LYS A 75 -11.80 -0.69 0.89
CA LYS A 75 -11.15 -2.00 0.68
C LYS A 75 -9.89 -1.89 -0.17
N HIS A 76 -9.93 -2.36 -1.44
CA HIS A 76 -8.77 -2.40 -2.33
C HIS A 76 -8.41 -1.05 -2.96
N LEU A 77 -9.31 -0.05 -2.88
CA LEU A 77 -9.11 1.22 -3.56
C LEU A 77 -7.84 1.92 -3.07
N ALA A 78 -6.95 2.24 -3.99
CA ALA A 78 -5.61 2.79 -3.72
C ALA A 78 -4.75 1.97 -2.74
N GLY A 79 -5.01 0.66 -2.63
CA GLY A 79 -4.41 -0.19 -1.61
C GLY A 79 -2.88 -0.16 -1.58
N GLN A 80 -2.20 -0.20 -2.74
CA GLN A 80 -0.74 -0.16 -2.81
C GLN A 80 -0.16 1.21 -2.45
N LEU A 81 -0.92 2.28 -2.67
CA LEU A 81 -0.52 3.62 -2.26
C LEU A 81 -0.73 3.83 -0.76
N LEU A 82 -1.92 3.52 -0.27
CA LEU A 82 -2.24 3.64 1.16
C LEU A 82 -1.37 2.72 2.01
N GLY A 83 -1.21 1.47 1.58
CA GLY A 83 -0.54 0.47 2.37
C GLY A 83 -1.42 -0.09 3.47
N PHE A 84 -0.82 -0.60 4.53
CA PHE A 84 -1.53 -1.17 5.67
C PHE A 84 -0.70 -1.13 6.96
N VAL A 85 -1.41 -1.29 8.06
CA VAL A 85 -0.86 -1.30 9.42
C VAL A 85 -0.80 -2.73 9.95
N GLY A 86 0.26 -3.04 10.68
CA GLY A 86 0.44 -4.33 11.34
C GLY A 86 -0.38 -4.47 12.62
N VAL A 87 -0.24 -5.63 13.27
CA VAL A 87 -0.93 -5.92 14.55
C VAL A 87 -0.55 -4.96 15.66
N ASP A 88 0.69 -4.45 15.62
CA ASP A 88 1.23 -3.53 16.64
C ASP A 88 1.00 -2.05 16.27
N ASP A 89 0.00 -1.79 15.43
CA ASP A 89 -0.40 -0.44 14.98
C ASP A 89 0.73 0.33 14.27
N LYS A 90 1.69 -0.39 13.70
CA LYS A 90 2.81 0.15 12.93
C LYS A 90 2.54 0.03 11.44
N GLY A 91 2.77 1.10 10.69
CA GLY A 91 2.68 1.10 9.23
C GLY A 91 3.73 0.16 8.62
N LEU A 92 3.29 -0.76 7.75
CA LEU A 92 4.15 -1.76 7.14
C LEU A 92 4.45 -1.49 5.67
N GLU A 93 3.51 -0.89 4.95
CA GLU A 93 3.63 -0.58 3.53
C GLU A 93 2.95 0.76 3.19
N GLY A 94 3.25 1.31 2.02
CA GLY A 94 2.63 2.50 1.45
C GLY A 94 2.78 3.76 2.32
N LEU A 95 1.76 4.62 2.26
CA LEU A 95 1.71 5.86 3.05
C LEU A 95 1.63 5.59 4.56
N GLU A 96 0.97 4.51 4.97
CA GLU A 96 0.94 4.10 6.38
C GLU A 96 2.36 3.92 6.94
N ARG A 97 3.26 3.33 6.16
CA ARG A 97 4.67 3.18 6.54
C ARG A 97 5.46 4.48 6.43
N SER A 98 5.27 5.20 5.32
CA SER A 98 6.08 6.39 5.03
C SER A 98 5.78 7.54 5.98
N LEU A 99 4.55 7.58 6.52
CA LEU A 99 4.04 8.62 7.38
C LEU A 99 3.67 8.09 8.79
N ASP A 100 4.23 6.93 9.16
CA ASP A 100 3.94 6.25 10.43
C ASP A 100 4.14 7.18 11.63
N ASP A 101 5.23 7.95 11.66
CA ASP A 101 5.55 8.90 12.72
C ASP A 101 4.46 9.99 12.93
N ARG A 102 3.75 10.34 11.86
CA ARG A 102 2.64 11.31 11.91
C ARG A 102 1.31 10.65 12.25
N LEU A 103 1.08 9.45 11.70
CA LEU A 103 -0.18 8.73 11.82
C LEU A 103 -0.32 7.99 13.16
N ALA A 104 0.80 7.49 13.72
CA ALA A 104 0.78 6.68 14.93
C ALA A 104 0.48 7.48 16.21
N GLY A 105 0.66 8.80 16.18
CA GLY A 105 0.58 9.64 17.38
C GLY A 105 1.74 9.42 18.35
N THR A 106 1.70 10.11 19.47
CA THR A 106 2.76 10.03 20.48
C THR A 106 2.45 8.95 21.52
N PRO A 107 3.30 7.90 21.68
CA PRO A 107 3.08 6.89 22.70
C PRO A 107 3.25 7.49 24.09
N THR A 108 2.20 7.47 24.90
CA THR A 108 2.23 7.96 26.27
C THR A 108 2.11 6.82 27.26
N ARG A 109 2.89 6.87 28.34
CA ARG A 109 2.76 5.97 29.47
C ARG A 109 1.65 6.47 30.38
N MET A 110 0.52 5.77 30.38
CA MET A 110 -0.55 6.05 31.34
C MET A 110 -0.23 5.40 32.69
N VAL A 111 -0.24 6.19 33.74
CA VAL A 111 -0.15 5.66 35.11
C VAL A 111 -1.55 5.22 35.54
N VAL A 112 -1.71 3.94 35.72
CA VAL A 112 -2.96 3.33 36.19
C VAL A 112 -2.85 3.07 37.69
N GLN A 113 -3.64 3.75 38.49
CA GLN A 113 -3.82 3.40 39.89
C GLN A 113 -4.86 2.30 40.04
N ARG A 114 -4.70 1.48 41.07
CA ARG A 114 -5.69 0.45 41.46
C ARG A 114 -6.26 0.81 42.81
N ASP A 115 -7.58 0.66 42.95
CA ASP A 115 -8.20 0.72 44.28
C ASP A 115 -7.92 -0.53 45.12
N ALA A 116 -8.32 -0.51 46.38
CA ALA A 116 -8.16 -1.65 47.30
C ALA A 116 -8.89 -2.93 46.80
N MET A 117 -9.81 -2.79 45.86
CA MET A 117 -10.55 -3.92 45.24
C MET A 117 -9.92 -4.33 43.89
N GLY A 118 -8.77 -3.75 43.51
CA GLY A 118 -8.06 -4.08 42.25
C GLY A 118 -8.63 -3.42 41.00
N ARG A 119 -9.62 -2.55 41.10
CA ARG A 119 -10.19 -1.82 39.96
C ARG A 119 -9.22 -0.73 39.50
N ARG A 120 -9.08 -0.62 38.19
CA ARG A 120 -8.16 0.35 37.59
C ARG A 120 -8.83 1.73 37.45
N PHE A 121 -8.17 2.78 37.95
CA PHE A 121 -8.54 4.16 37.71
C PHE A 121 -7.50 4.79 36.78
N TYR A 122 -8.00 5.49 35.76
CA TYR A 122 -7.17 6.36 34.94
C TYR A 122 -7.17 7.73 35.56
N LEU A 123 -6.00 8.22 36.00
CA LEU A 123 -5.89 9.47 36.74
C LEU A 123 -6.11 10.74 35.90
N HIS A 124 -6.03 10.62 34.57
CA HIS A 124 -6.26 11.78 33.69
C HIS A 124 -6.95 11.32 32.39
N GLU A 125 -8.08 11.93 32.11
CA GLU A 125 -8.69 11.92 30.77
C GLU A 125 -8.20 13.10 29.89
N GLU A 126 -7.52 14.07 30.52
CA GLU A 126 -6.89 15.20 29.83
C GLU A 126 -5.69 14.70 29.02
N GLY A 127 -5.65 15.02 27.72
CA GLY A 127 -4.56 14.60 26.83
C GLY A 127 -4.87 13.45 25.88
N LYS A 128 -6.12 12.97 25.79
CA LYS A 128 -6.46 11.94 24.79
C LYS A 128 -6.25 12.41 23.35
N ASP A 129 -6.45 13.69 23.09
CA ASP A 129 -6.27 14.27 21.76
C ASP A 129 -4.80 14.46 21.40
N GLU A 130 -3.92 14.67 22.40
CA GLU A 130 -2.47 14.76 22.20
C GLU A 130 -1.83 13.41 21.86
N LEU A 131 -2.55 12.30 22.13
CA LEU A 131 -2.11 10.93 21.82
C LEU A 131 -2.54 10.48 20.43
N ARG A 132 -3.45 11.23 19.80
CA ARG A 132 -3.98 10.91 18.47
C ARG A 132 -2.95 11.28 17.41
N GLY A 133 -2.79 10.42 16.41
CA GLY A 133 -2.04 10.75 15.21
C GLY A 133 -2.72 11.86 14.39
N GLU A 134 -1.97 12.41 13.48
CA GLU A 134 -2.46 13.44 12.57
C GLU A 134 -3.47 12.89 11.57
N ASP A 135 -4.46 13.70 11.21
CA ASP A 135 -5.30 13.44 10.05
C ASP A 135 -4.55 13.91 8.79
N LEU A 136 -4.44 13.05 7.80
CA LEU A 136 -3.78 13.37 6.53
C LEU A 136 -4.82 13.47 5.42
N MET A 137 -4.85 14.62 4.76
CA MET A 137 -5.65 14.83 3.57
C MET A 137 -4.79 14.55 2.34
N LEU A 138 -5.28 13.67 1.46
CA LEU A 138 -4.64 13.36 0.18
C LEU A 138 -5.34 14.09 -0.96
N THR A 139 -4.62 14.26 -2.07
CA THR A 139 -5.15 14.87 -3.30
C THR A 139 -5.96 13.88 -4.14
N LEU A 140 -6.05 12.62 -3.71
CA LEU A 140 -6.78 11.59 -4.44
C LEU A 140 -8.27 11.91 -4.55
N ASP A 141 -8.78 11.84 -5.78
CA ASP A 141 -10.21 11.83 -6.07
C ASP A 141 -10.71 10.38 -6.12
N VAL A 142 -11.69 10.05 -5.28
CA VAL A 142 -12.21 8.68 -5.14
C VAL A 142 -12.83 8.17 -6.45
N GLN A 143 -13.52 9.05 -7.22
CA GLN A 143 -14.14 8.65 -8.46
C GLN A 143 -13.11 8.42 -9.56
N LEU A 144 -12.13 9.31 -9.68
CA LEU A 144 -11.02 9.13 -10.63
C LEU A 144 -10.19 7.89 -10.29
N GLN A 145 -9.93 7.64 -9.01
CA GLN A 145 -9.24 6.44 -8.54
C GLN A 145 -9.99 5.17 -8.97
N PHE A 146 -11.30 5.12 -8.74
CA PHE A 146 -12.12 3.99 -9.13
C PHE A 146 -12.10 3.76 -10.67
N ILE A 147 -12.27 4.82 -11.45
CA ILE A 147 -12.21 4.74 -12.92
C ILE A 147 -10.85 4.25 -13.39
N ALA A 148 -9.76 4.75 -12.79
CA ALA A 148 -8.41 4.35 -13.12
C ALA A 148 -8.15 2.86 -12.79
N GLU A 149 -8.63 2.38 -11.64
CA GLU A 149 -8.51 0.97 -11.25
C GLU A 149 -9.28 0.04 -12.21
N GLU A 150 -10.52 0.40 -12.57
CA GLU A 150 -11.27 -0.34 -13.57
C GLU A 150 -10.55 -0.40 -14.93
N ALA A 151 -9.95 0.72 -15.34
CA ALA A 151 -9.23 0.81 -16.60
C ALA A 151 -7.98 -0.08 -16.60
N VAL A 152 -7.17 -0.03 -15.53
CA VAL A 152 -5.95 -0.86 -15.45
C VAL A 152 -6.29 -2.34 -15.30
N ALA A 153 -7.35 -2.71 -14.57
CA ALA A 153 -7.80 -4.08 -14.48
C ALA A 153 -8.29 -4.63 -15.83
N ARG A 154 -9.00 -3.80 -16.60
CA ARG A 154 -9.42 -4.16 -17.95
C ARG A 154 -8.21 -4.34 -18.87
N ALA A 155 -7.29 -3.38 -18.88
CA ALA A 155 -6.08 -3.45 -19.69
C ALA A 155 -5.27 -4.72 -19.36
N ALA A 156 -5.11 -5.07 -18.08
CA ALA A 156 -4.40 -6.28 -17.69
C ALA A 156 -5.06 -7.53 -18.27
N ARG A 157 -6.39 -7.62 -18.25
CA ARG A 157 -7.12 -8.76 -18.82
C ARG A 157 -7.04 -8.81 -20.35
N ASP A 158 -7.24 -7.66 -21.01
CA ASP A 158 -7.32 -7.60 -22.47
C ASP A 158 -5.97 -7.91 -23.13
N PHE A 159 -4.87 -7.62 -22.45
CA PHE A 159 -3.50 -7.83 -22.93
C PHE A 159 -2.74 -8.96 -22.23
N ASP A 160 -3.40 -9.76 -21.38
CA ASP A 160 -2.78 -10.81 -20.56
C ASP A 160 -1.51 -10.30 -19.81
N ALA A 161 -1.61 -9.08 -19.28
CA ALA A 161 -0.49 -8.44 -18.62
C ALA A 161 -0.38 -8.89 -17.15
N ARG A 162 0.85 -9.18 -16.70
CA ARG A 162 1.11 -9.55 -15.29
C ARG A 162 0.75 -8.45 -14.31
N TRP A 163 0.83 -7.21 -14.74
CA TRP A 163 0.44 -6.04 -13.99
C TRP A 163 0.19 -4.87 -14.94
N SER A 164 -0.55 -3.91 -14.46
CA SER A 164 -0.80 -2.64 -15.14
C SER A 164 -0.94 -1.53 -14.12
N GLY A 165 -0.69 -0.31 -14.54
CA GLY A 165 -0.79 0.84 -13.67
C GLY A 165 -1.09 2.12 -14.42
N ALA A 166 -1.70 3.08 -13.72
CA ALA A 166 -2.01 4.40 -14.23
C ALA A 166 -1.87 5.46 -13.13
N LEU A 167 -1.38 6.63 -13.52
CA LEU A 167 -1.38 7.84 -12.72
C LEU A 167 -2.22 8.89 -13.41
N VAL A 168 -3.05 9.58 -12.63
CA VAL A 168 -3.80 10.76 -13.08
C VAL A 168 -3.26 11.95 -12.30
N VAL A 169 -2.77 12.93 -13.03
CA VAL A 169 -2.12 14.11 -12.44
C VAL A 169 -2.80 15.37 -12.96
N ASP A 170 -3.13 16.28 -12.08
CA ASP A 170 -3.56 17.63 -12.46
C ASP A 170 -2.34 18.42 -12.97
N VAL A 171 -2.39 18.83 -14.23
CA VAL A 171 -1.23 19.46 -14.87
C VAL A 171 -0.84 20.81 -14.25
N PRO A 172 -1.76 21.70 -13.91
CA PRO A 172 -1.45 22.99 -13.29
C PRO A 172 -0.83 22.89 -11.89
N SER A 173 -1.37 22.03 -11.02
CA SER A 173 -0.93 21.91 -9.63
C SER A 173 0.15 20.85 -9.42
N GLY A 174 0.19 19.82 -10.27
CA GLY A 174 1.01 18.63 -10.08
C GLY A 174 0.40 17.61 -9.10
N ASP A 175 -0.82 17.85 -8.62
CA ASP A 175 -1.50 16.95 -7.70
C ASP A 175 -1.80 15.61 -8.33
N ILE A 176 -1.54 14.53 -7.59
CA ILE A 176 -1.90 13.17 -8.01
C ILE A 176 -3.33 12.91 -7.61
N LEU A 177 -4.22 12.83 -8.60
CA LEU A 177 -5.65 12.61 -8.42
C LEU A 177 -6.03 11.12 -8.39
N ALA A 178 -5.24 10.25 -9.05
CA ALA A 178 -5.39 8.81 -8.96
C ALA A 178 -4.05 8.09 -9.09
N TRP A 179 -3.92 6.99 -8.36
CA TRP A 179 -2.76 6.10 -8.35
C TRP A 179 -3.24 4.65 -8.38
N ALA A 180 -3.45 4.14 -9.57
CA ALA A 180 -4.04 2.83 -9.78
C ALA A 180 -2.99 1.81 -10.22
N GLN A 181 -3.03 0.62 -9.63
CA GLN A 181 -2.18 -0.51 -10.00
C GLN A 181 -2.95 -1.82 -9.86
N TYR A 182 -2.88 -2.69 -10.85
CA TYR A 182 -3.41 -4.04 -10.81
C TYR A 182 -2.25 -5.06 -10.78
N PRO A 183 -2.36 -6.21 -10.07
CA PRO A 183 -3.51 -6.70 -9.30
C PRO A 183 -3.73 -5.97 -7.98
N PHE A 184 -4.99 -5.93 -7.55
CA PHE A 184 -5.40 -5.29 -6.30
C PHE A 184 -5.19 -6.19 -5.09
N PHE A 185 -5.09 -5.59 -3.90
CA PHE A 185 -5.27 -6.27 -2.63
C PHE A 185 -6.11 -5.43 -1.67
N ASN A 186 -6.73 -6.08 -0.71
CA ASN A 186 -7.48 -5.38 0.33
C ASN A 186 -6.60 -5.21 1.58
N PRO A 187 -6.25 -3.97 1.97
CA PRO A 187 -5.46 -3.70 3.17
C PRO A 187 -6.04 -4.30 4.44
N ASN A 188 -7.38 -4.37 4.57
CA ASN A 188 -8.02 -4.98 5.74
C ASN A 188 -7.71 -6.48 5.88
N THR A 189 -7.41 -7.16 4.77
CA THR A 189 -7.14 -8.61 4.73
C THR A 189 -5.79 -8.93 4.10
N TYR A 190 -4.81 -8.04 4.27
CA TYR A 190 -3.51 -8.13 3.62
C TYR A 190 -2.81 -9.49 3.81
N ARG A 191 -2.99 -10.15 4.96
CA ARG A 191 -2.41 -11.47 5.27
C ARG A 191 -2.87 -12.58 4.34
N GLN A 192 -3.99 -12.40 3.63
CA GLN A 192 -4.52 -13.35 2.66
C GLN A 192 -3.90 -13.17 1.25
N SER A 193 -3.18 -12.08 1.04
CA SER A 193 -2.55 -11.74 -0.24
C SER A 193 -1.06 -12.04 -0.23
N SER A 194 -0.49 -12.32 -1.39
CA SER A 194 0.95 -12.47 -1.54
C SER A 194 1.68 -11.14 -1.33
N PRO A 195 2.84 -11.12 -0.66
CA PRO A 195 3.67 -9.92 -0.50
C PRO A 195 4.05 -9.25 -1.83
N MET A 196 4.13 -9.99 -2.91
CA MET A 196 4.39 -9.47 -4.26
C MET A 196 3.33 -8.46 -4.73
N ILE A 197 2.10 -8.54 -4.20
CA ILE A 197 0.97 -7.70 -4.59
C ILE A 197 0.98 -6.38 -3.84
N TYR A 198 1.55 -6.32 -2.63
CA TYR A 198 1.62 -5.07 -1.84
C TYR A 198 2.54 -4.04 -2.45
N ARG A 199 3.57 -4.49 -3.16
CA ARG A 199 4.59 -3.63 -3.74
C ARG A 199 3.98 -2.58 -4.65
N ASN A 200 4.22 -1.32 -4.32
CA ASN A 200 3.85 -0.21 -5.17
C ASN A 200 4.83 -0.09 -6.36
N ARG A 201 4.51 -0.77 -7.46
CA ARG A 201 5.35 -0.86 -8.65
C ARG A 201 5.51 0.46 -9.37
N LEU A 202 4.47 1.30 -9.34
CA LEU A 202 4.51 2.63 -9.94
C LEU A 202 5.57 3.53 -9.29
N ALA A 203 5.85 3.32 -7.99
CA ALA A 203 6.89 4.05 -7.28
C ALA A 203 8.25 3.35 -7.27
N SER A 204 8.28 2.01 -7.34
CA SER A 204 9.49 1.24 -7.03
C SER A 204 10.14 0.56 -8.22
N ASP A 205 9.39 0.31 -9.32
CA ASP A 205 9.92 -0.43 -10.46
C ASP A 205 10.56 0.51 -11.47
N ALA A 206 11.76 0.18 -11.90
CA ALA A 206 12.39 0.83 -13.04
C ALA A 206 11.79 0.25 -14.32
N LEU A 207 11.27 1.14 -15.17
CA LEU A 207 10.65 0.79 -16.45
C LEU A 207 11.38 1.47 -17.59
N GLU A 208 11.51 0.78 -18.71
CA GLU A 208 11.97 1.42 -19.95
C GLU A 208 10.82 2.26 -20.51
N PRO A 209 10.97 3.60 -20.55
CA PRO A 209 9.90 4.49 -21.02
C PRO A 209 9.67 4.37 -22.53
N GLY A 210 10.64 3.82 -23.27
CA GLY A 210 10.56 3.69 -24.70
C GLY A 210 10.31 5.03 -25.39
N SER A 211 9.42 5.06 -26.35
CA SER A 211 9.10 6.25 -27.14
C SER A 211 8.45 7.37 -26.34
N THR A 212 7.95 7.11 -25.12
CA THR A 212 7.41 8.17 -24.26
C THR A 212 8.49 9.09 -23.70
N PHE A 213 9.76 8.71 -23.80
CA PHE A 213 10.89 9.58 -23.45
C PHE A 213 11.25 10.61 -24.54
N LYS A 214 10.83 10.37 -25.79
CA LYS A 214 11.17 11.25 -26.94
C LYS A 214 10.74 12.71 -26.78
N PRO A 215 9.56 13.05 -26.21
CA PRO A 215 9.19 14.44 -25.92
C PRO A 215 10.20 15.19 -25.06
N PHE A 216 10.80 14.51 -24.07
CA PHE A 216 11.80 15.14 -23.19
C PHE A 216 13.10 15.48 -23.95
N VAL A 217 13.57 14.57 -24.81
CA VAL A 217 14.72 14.80 -25.67
C VAL A 217 14.45 15.97 -26.63
N MET A 218 13.26 15.98 -27.25
CA MET A 218 12.85 17.08 -28.14
C MET A 218 12.77 18.42 -27.40
N ALA A 219 12.16 18.42 -26.20
CA ALA A 219 12.05 19.64 -25.39
C ALA A 219 13.43 20.20 -25.01
N SER A 220 14.35 19.34 -24.60
CA SER A 220 15.72 19.71 -24.27
C SER A 220 16.44 20.34 -25.50
N ALA A 221 16.35 19.69 -26.66
CA ALA A 221 16.97 20.20 -27.87
C ALA A 221 16.39 21.55 -28.34
N LEU A 222 15.08 21.76 -28.15
CA LEU A 222 14.42 23.05 -28.42
C LEU A 222 14.87 24.12 -27.41
N GLN A 223 14.95 23.79 -26.12
CA GLN A 223 15.40 24.69 -25.05
C GLN A 223 16.85 25.16 -25.30
N GLU A 224 17.72 24.23 -25.67
CA GLU A 224 19.12 24.51 -26.01
C GLU A 224 19.29 25.20 -27.37
N ARG A 225 18.19 25.50 -28.07
CA ARG A 225 18.18 26.14 -29.41
C ARG A 225 19.04 25.39 -30.45
N LYS A 226 19.23 24.08 -30.29
CA LYS A 226 19.95 23.24 -31.24
C LYS A 226 19.14 22.93 -32.49
N LEU A 227 17.83 23.02 -32.38
CA LEU A 227 16.89 22.87 -33.48
C LEU A 227 15.66 23.75 -33.27
N ASN A 228 14.86 23.87 -34.29
CA ASN A 228 13.53 24.46 -34.27
C ASN A 228 12.49 23.47 -34.83
N ARG A 229 11.23 23.82 -34.74
CA ARG A 229 10.09 22.95 -35.16
C ARG A 229 10.26 22.43 -36.60
N ASN A 230 10.85 23.22 -37.50
CA ASN A 230 10.95 22.93 -38.93
C ASN A 230 12.35 22.43 -39.34
N THR A 231 13.28 22.28 -38.41
CA THR A 231 14.60 21.73 -38.70
C THR A 231 14.48 20.38 -39.39
N ALA A 232 15.06 20.25 -40.56
CA ALA A 232 15.02 19.03 -41.37
C ALA A 232 15.98 17.97 -40.79
N ILE A 233 15.44 16.78 -40.54
CA ILE A 233 16.19 15.62 -40.02
C ILE A 233 16.00 14.47 -41.00
N ASP A 234 17.09 13.92 -41.47
CA ASP A 234 17.07 12.74 -42.33
C ASP A 234 16.88 11.46 -41.47
N CYS A 235 15.78 10.75 -41.71
CA CYS A 235 15.44 9.49 -41.03
C CYS A 235 15.91 8.26 -41.82
N GLU A 236 16.83 8.43 -42.83
CA GLU A 236 17.55 7.35 -43.54
C GLU A 236 16.62 6.26 -44.13
N ASN A 237 15.43 6.65 -44.59
CA ASN A 237 14.41 5.74 -45.08
C ASN A 237 14.11 4.56 -44.16
N GLY A 238 14.22 4.78 -42.83
CA GLY A 238 13.87 3.83 -41.80
C GLY A 238 14.94 2.80 -41.42
N LYS A 239 16.19 2.95 -41.93
CA LYS A 239 17.32 2.12 -41.54
C LYS A 239 18.59 2.95 -41.49
N TRP A 240 19.22 3.05 -40.32
CA TRP A 240 20.48 3.76 -40.14
C TRP A 240 21.53 2.85 -39.50
N GLU A 241 22.64 2.70 -40.15
CA GLU A 241 23.78 1.91 -39.68
C GLU A 241 24.87 2.82 -39.14
N ILE A 242 25.16 2.70 -37.84
CA ILE A 242 26.23 3.45 -37.19
C ILE A 242 27.23 2.46 -36.61
N LYS A 243 28.41 2.39 -37.18
CA LYS A 243 29.44 1.43 -36.75
C LYS A 243 28.91 0.00 -36.77
N LYS A 244 28.67 -0.60 -35.57
CA LYS A 244 28.15 -1.97 -35.39
C LYS A 244 26.66 -2.01 -34.98
N VAL A 245 25.98 -0.87 -34.89
CA VAL A 245 24.61 -0.76 -34.45
C VAL A 245 23.70 -0.36 -35.61
N THR A 246 22.59 -1.04 -35.77
CA THR A 246 21.55 -0.67 -36.73
C THR A 246 20.32 -0.15 -35.98
N ILE A 247 19.99 1.13 -36.21
CA ILE A 247 18.74 1.72 -35.70
C ILE A 247 17.68 1.57 -36.80
N ARG A 248 16.46 1.17 -36.40
CA ARG A 248 15.33 0.99 -37.32
C ARG A 248 14.11 1.76 -36.83
N ASP A 249 13.40 2.34 -37.79
CA ASP A 249 12.05 2.88 -37.57
C ASP A 249 11.00 1.84 -37.91
N THR A 250 9.82 2.01 -37.36
CA THR A 250 8.65 1.16 -37.66
C THR A 250 8.08 1.46 -39.06
N SER A 251 8.31 2.66 -39.56
CA SER A 251 7.90 3.09 -40.91
C SER A 251 9.07 3.75 -41.63
N ARG A 252 9.11 3.56 -42.95
CA ARG A 252 10.14 4.18 -43.78
C ARG A 252 9.85 5.66 -43.96
N GLN A 253 10.74 6.51 -43.48
CA GLN A 253 10.66 7.95 -43.57
C GLN A 253 11.99 8.49 -44.09
N GLY A 254 11.94 9.41 -45.03
CA GLY A 254 13.09 10.18 -45.51
C GLY A 254 13.36 11.38 -44.61
N VAL A 255 13.57 12.54 -45.21
CA VAL A 255 13.80 13.80 -44.49
C VAL A 255 12.48 14.31 -43.90
N LEU A 256 12.44 14.51 -42.58
CA LEU A 256 11.29 15.01 -41.86
C LEU A 256 11.63 16.29 -41.08
N PRO A 257 10.73 17.26 -40.98
CA PRO A 257 10.88 18.33 -40.01
C PRO A 257 10.75 17.79 -38.57
N ALA A 258 11.47 18.39 -37.63
CA ALA A 258 11.60 17.92 -36.25
C ALA A 258 10.23 17.55 -35.59
N HIS A 259 9.18 18.36 -35.77
CA HIS A 259 7.87 18.05 -35.24
C HIS A 259 7.24 16.76 -35.82
N LYS A 260 7.60 16.39 -37.07
CA LYS A 260 7.14 15.13 -37.68
C LYS A 260 7.99 13.95 -37.21
N VAL A 261 9.27 14.15 -36.87
CA VAL A 261 10.11 13.13 -36.25
C VAL A 261 9.46 12.65 -34.95
N LEU A 262 8.96 13.58 -34.11
CA LEU A 262 8.23 13.24 -32.88
C LEU A 262 6.86 12.59 -33.20
N ARG A 263 6.10 13.19 -34.14
CA ARG A 263 4.77 12.69 -34.51
C ARG A 263 4.79 11.25 -35.01
N TYR A 264 5.77 10.91 -35.86
CA TYR A 264 5.91 9.54 -36.38
C TYR A 264 6.77 8.64 -35.52
N SER A 265 7.23 9.16 -34.39
CA SER A 265 8.04 8.41 -33.43
C SER A 265 9.30 7.78 -34.04
N SER A 266 9.95 8.50 -34.99
CA SER A 266 11.19 8.01 -35.63
C SER A 266 12.27 7.80 -34.56
N ASN A 267 12.81 6.59 -34.48
CA ASN A 267 13.96 6.27 -33.63
C ASN A 267 15.23 6.90 -34.19
N ILE A 268 15.39 6.86 -35.54
CA ILE A 268 16.55 7.40 -36.22
C ILE A 268 16.59 8.92 -36.09
N GLY A 269 15.46 9.58 -36.36
CA GLY A 269 15.36 11.03 -36.22
C GLY A 269 15.64 11.50 -34.80
N MET A 270 15.08 10.78 -33.77
CA MET A 270 15.34 11.11 -32.38
C MET A 270 16.77 10.84 -31.95
N ALA A 271 17.40 9.75 -32.42
CA ALA A 271 18.82 9.46 -32.15
C ALA A 271 19.79 10.50 -32.78
N LYS A 272 19.37 11.18 -33.87
CA LYS A 272 20.13 12.27 -34.45
C LYS A 272 19.92 13.62 -33.74
N ILE A 273 18.80 13.77 -33.04
CA ILE A 273 18.48 14.98 -32.28
C ILE A 273 19.17 14.96 -30.90
N GLY A 274 19.19 13.80 -30.21
CA GLY A 274 19.86 13.62 -28.92
C GLY A 274 21.35 13.41 -29.04
#